data_45f2e2e70ba0a328ec0ca8cf500a97d3
#
_entry.id   45f2e2e70ba0a328ec0ca8cf500a97d3
#
_cell.length_a   1.000
_cell.length_b   1.000
_cell.length_c   1.000
_cell.angle_alpha   90.00
_cell.angle_beta   90.00
_cell.angle_gamma   90.00
#
_symmetry.space_group_name_H-M   'P 1'
#
loop_
_entity.id
_entity.type
_entity.pdbx_description
1 polymer ?
#
loop_
_entity_poly.entity_id
_entity_poly.type
_entity_poly.pdbx_seq_one_letter_code
_entity_poly.pdbx_strand_id
1 'polypeptide(L)'
;MANKKTLTPTSLPASLTLPQERKAEKALLFGLLASRKSLPEIAFRIRPEMFTHPDIALAIEAYLNLHEKGEGTDILSVEKEIRRLSPERAGQLPDLFELARQDGYMEIGGEFVRQHCQYIREAFVARQLILRCHELAHKASADDRDTQKLISELGTVADELGEQLSLTHEIPDMPTATAEAMARVREIRERVARGGTAGIHTGLGGLDRLMGGLRTGSLHVFAARPGMGKTAFALFMAVNAAKQGVPVCVYSLEMSREQLIFRMLGQIANVEPSKIDKGTATEEEMRALEEASLLLKELPICINQRSDIQIDEIRCDISLRRRQGKCSLAIIDYLQLVNRDDKGQTPNEAISNITRKAKITAMDEEIPIVLLCQLNRNCETRGTYSFKHQLSDLRDSGSIEQDADTVAFISRL
;
A
#
# COMPACT_ATOMS: atom_id res chain seq x y z
N MET A 1 -8.65 10.05 19.28
CA MET A 1 -9.61 11.02 18.69
C MET A 1 -8.79 12.15 18.07
N ALA A 2 -8.39 11.98 16.82
CA ALA A 2 -7.65 13.00 16.07
C ALA A 2 -8.65 13.99 15.46
N ASN A 3 -8.48 15.26 15.79
CA ASN A 3 -9.30 16.38 15.34
C ASN A 3 -9.14 16.54 13.81
N LYS A 4 -10.00 15.91 13.01
CA LYS A 4 -10.09 16.18 11.58
C LYS A 4 -10.63 17.60 11.41
N LYS A 5 -9.76 18.57 11.20
CA LYS A 5 -10.13 19.90 10.71
C LYS A 5 -10.80 19.72 9.34
N THR A 6 -12.12 19.80 9.32
CA THR A 6 -12.89 19.94 8.08
C THR A 6 -12.48 21.25 7.43
N LEU A 7 -11.84 21.15 6.25
CA LEU A 7 -11.53 22.31 5.42
C LEU A 7 -12.84 22.97 5.00
N THR A 8 -13.05 24.21 5.46
CA THR A 8 -14.22 24.99 5.10
C THR A 8 -14.07 25.56 3.68
N PRO A 9 -15.13 25.58 2.85
CA PRO A 9 -15.08 26.08 1.47
C PRO A 9 -14.70 27.57 1.30
N THR A 10 -14.55 28.29 2.38
CA THR A 10 -14.36 29.75 2.40
C THR A 10 -12.99 30.25 1.90
N SER A 11 -12.05 29.36 1.58
CA SER A 11 -10.71 29.72 1.11
C SER A 11 -10.44 29.43 -0.38
N LEU A 12 -11.42 28.88 -1.09
CA LEU A 12 -11.25 28.57 -2.52
C LEU A 12 -11.38 29.82 -3.38
N PRO A 13 -10.58 29.96 -4.48
CA PRO A 13 -10.78 31.00 -5.47
C PRO A 13 -12.20 30.97 -6.03
N ALA A 14 -12.79 32.15 -6.25
CA ALA A 14 -14.16 32.27 -6.78
C ALA A 14 -14.37 31.61 -8.18
N SER A 15 -13.29 31.29 -8.86
CA SER A 15 -13.28 30.59 -10.16
C SER A 15 -13.40 29.05 -10.04
N LEU A 16 -13.23 28.47 -8.83
CA LEU A 16 -13.30 27.03 -8.60
C LEU A 16 -14.69 26.64 -8.10
N THR A 17 -15.44 25.93 -8.93
CA THR A 17 -16.73 25.33 -8.52
C THR A 17 -16.51 23.89 -8.11
N LEU A 18 -17.05 23.52 -6.93
CA LEU A 18 -17.00 22.15 -6.45
C LEU A 18 -18.07 21.30 -7.15
N PRO A 19 -17.74 20.09 -7.63
CA PRO A 19 -18.68 19.17 -8.25
C PRO A 19 -19.83 18.80 -7.30
N GLN A 20 -21.06 18.81 -7.82
CA GLN A 20 -22.30 18.51 -7.06
C GLN A 20 -23.22 17.63 -7.90
N GLU A 21 -23.70 16.55 -7.30
CA GLU A 21 -24.63 15.61 -7.93
C GLU A 21 -25.99 15.64 -7.22
N ARG A 22 -26.60 16.82 -7.13
CA ARG A 22 -27.85 17.04 -6.37
C ARG A 22 -28.98 16.13 -6.79
N LYS A 23 -29.08 15.80 -8.08
CA LYS A 23 -30.11 14.88 -8.59
C LYS A 23 -29.88 13.46 -8.10
N ALA A 24 -28.64 12.99 -8.13
CA ALA A 24 -28.26 11.68 -7.61
C ALA A 24 -28.44 11.59 -6.09
N GLU A 25 -28.14 12.66 -5.35
CA GLU A 25 -28.35 12.74 -3.90
C GLU A 25 -29.83 12.57 -3.54
N LYS A 26 -30.72 13.28 -4.23
CA LYS A 26 -32.19 13.15 -4.04
C LYS A 26 -32.71 11.78 -4.43
N ALA A 27 -32.29 11.27 -5.58
CA ALA A 27 -32.70 9.97 -6.07
C ALA A 27 -32.26 8.83 -5.14
N LEU A 28 -31.06 8.93 -4.56
CA LEU A 28 -30.55 7.98 -3.57
C LEU A 28 -31.39 8.01 -2.29
N LEU A 29 -31.67 9.20 -1.73
CA LEU A 29 -32.50 9.36 -0.55
C LEU A 29 -33.91 8.75 -0.79
N PHE A 30 -34.51 9.04 -1.94
CA PHE A 30 -35.79 8.48 -2.32
C PHE A 30 -35.76 6.94 -2.38
N GLY A 31 -34.75 6.36 -3.04
CA GLY A 31 -34.55 4.93 -3.15
C GLY A 31 -34.41 4.23 -1.79
N LEU A 32 -33.66 4.87 -0.86
CA LEU A 32 -33.46 4.36 0.50
C LEU A 32 -34.73 4.39 1.34
N LEU A 33 -35.55 5.47 1.24
CA LEU A 33 -36.81 5.60 1.98
C LEU A 33 -37.91 4.72 1.42
N ALA A 34 -37.90 4.45 0.11
CA ALA A 34 -38.94 3.67 -0.59
C ALA A 34 -38.69 2.16 -0.60
N SER A 35 -37.46 1.69 -0.51
CA SER A 35 -37.10 0.27 -0.63
C SER A 35 -36.23 -0.25 0.50
N ARG A 36 -36.79 -1.20 1.29
CA ARG A 36 -36.05 -1.90 2.36
C ARG A 36 -35.02 -2.95 1.86
N LYS A 37 -35.05 -3.33 0.58
CA LYS A 37 -34.30 -4.46 0.03
C LYS A 37 -32.88 -4.12 -0.46
N SER A 38 -32.59 -2.86 -0.76
CA SER A 38 -31.31 -2.43 -1.35
C SER A 38 -30.25 -1.99 -0.33
N LEU A 39 -30.48 -2.17 0.94
CA LEU A 39 -29.81 -1.56 2.06
C LEU A 39 -28.43 -2.11 2.44
N PRO A 40 -28.23 -3.44 2.58
CA PRO A 40 -26.98 -3.94 3.12
C PRO A 40 -25.77 -3.59 2.24
N GLU A 41 -25.98 -3.54 0.92
CA GLU A 41 -24.90 -3.24 -0.05
C GLU A 41 -24.51 -1.77 -0.09
N ILE A 42 -25.39 -0.87 0.34
CA ILE A 42 -25.25 0.58 0.19
C ILE A 42 -24.75 1.23 1.48
N ALA A 43 -25.19 0.73 2.64
CA ALA A 43 -24.83 1.30 3.94
C ALA A 43 -23.30 1.36 4.18
N PHE A 44 -22.54 0.40 3.63
CA PHE A 44 -21.08 0.41 3.72
C PHE A 44 -20.38 1.36 2.73
N ARG A 45 -21.13 1.89 1.75
CA ARG A 45 -20.58 2.67 0.63
C ARG A 45 -20.83 4.16 0.72
N ILE A 46 -21.76 4.61 1.57
CA ILE A 46 -22.13 6.02 1.72
C ILE A 46 -21.80 6.55 3.11
N ARG A 47 -21.42 7.83 3.14
CA ARG A 47 -21.18 8.59 4.37
C ARG A 47 -21.87 9.94 4.24
N PRO A 48 -22.37 10.54 5.34
CA PRO A 48 -23.06 11.85 5.31
C PRO A 48 -22.23 12.95 4.65
N GLU A 49 -20.91 12.94 4.85
CA GLU A 49 -19.99 13.94 4.26
C GLU A 49 -19.87 13.87 2.72
N MET A 50 -20.35 12.83 2.09
CA MET A 50 -20.37 12.71 0.63
C MET A 50 -21.46 13.58 -0.01
N PHE A 51 -22.45 14.01 0.75
CA PHE A 51 -23.60 14.78 0.27
C PHE A 51 -23.34 16.28 0.35
N THR A 52 -23.79 17.01 -0.67
CA THR A 52 -23.64 18.46 -0.73
C THR A 52 -24.85 19.18 -0.17
N HIS A 53 -26.03 18.54 -0.16
CA HIS A 53 -27.23 19.11 0.43
C HIS A 53 -27.28 18.78 1.94
N PRO A 54 -27.26 19.79 2.82
CA PRO A 54 -27.11 19.55 4.26
C PRO A 54 -28.27 18.76 4.88
N ASP A 55 -29.49 18.93 4.34
CA ASP A 55 -30.68 18.21 4.84
C ASP A 55 -30.68 16.75 4.38
N ILE A 56 -30.16 16.48 3.15
CA ILE A 56 -29.97 15.12 2.68
C ILE A 56 -28.87 14.42 3.49
N ALA A 57 -27.75 15.10 3.74
CA ALA A 57 -26.68 14.57 4.57
C ALA A 57 -27.18 14.16 5.96
N LEU A 58 -27.99 15.01 6.60
CA LEU A 58 -28.60 14.74 7.91
C LEU A 58 -29.61 13.58 7.86
N ALA A 59 -30.39 13.48 6.79
CA ALA A 59 -31.32 12.36 6.59
C ALA A 59 -30.59 11.03 6.40
N ILE A 60 -29.47 11.04 5.67
CA ILE A 60 -28.61 9.86 5.49
C ILE A 60 -27.97 9.45 6.81
N GLU A 61 -27.47 10.41 7.60
CA GLU A 61 -26.92 10.14 8.93
C GLU A 61 -27.95 9.48 9.86
N ALA A 62 -29.17 10.03 9.92
CA ALA A 62 -30.23 9.44 10.69
C ALA A 62 -30.60 8.04 10.23
N TYR A 63 -30.65 7.84 8.92
CA TYR A 63 -30.94 6.56 8.31
C TYR A 63 -29.86 5.50 8.67
N LEU A 64 -28.58 5.82 8.54
CA LEU A 64 -27.48 4.93 8.88
C LEU A 64 -27.47 4.58 10.38
N ASN A 65 -27.71 5.55 11.25
CA ASN A 65 -27.79 5.33 12.70
C ASN A 65 -28.91 4.34 13.09
N LEU A 66 -30.09 4.45 12.45
CA LEU A 66 -31.20 3.51 12.67
C LEU A 66 -30.83 2.11 12.16
N HIS A 67 -30.21 2.05 11.00
CA HIS A 67 -29.77 0.78 10.42
C HIS A 67 -28.75 0.06 11.31
N GLU A 68 -27.74 0.77 11.84
CA GLU A 68 -26.75 0.20 12.78
C GLU A 68 -27.38 -0.32 14.07
N LYS A 69 -28.46 0.31 14.54
CA LYS A 69 -29.23 -0.15 15.70
C LYS A 69 -30.21 -1.30 15.40
N GLY A 70 -30.37 -1.67 14.13
CA GLY A 70 -31.35 -2.66 13.71
C GLY A 70 -32.80 -2.17 13.82
N GLU A 71 -33.01 -0.85 13.91
CA GLU A 71 -34.33 -0.23 14.00
C GLU A 71 -34.97 -0.01 12.61
N GLY A 72 -36.26 0.28 12.57
CA GLY A 72 -36.96 0.56 11.31
C GLY A 72 -36.46 1.84 10.65
N THR A 73 -36.21 1.78 9.34
CA THR A 73 -35.72 2.90 8.52
C THR A 73 -36.82 3.51 7.64
N ASP A 74 -38.06 3.44 8.08
CA ASP A 74 -39.17 4.14 7.45
C ASP A 74 -39.09 5.66 7.70
N ILE A 75 -39.84 6.43 6.92
CA ILE A 75 -39.81 7.90 6.93
C ILE A 75 -40.06 8.46 8.34
N LEU A 76 -41.02 7.91 9.07
CA LEU A 76 -41.37 8.40 10.41
C LEU A 76 -40.24 8.12 11.41
N SER A 77 -39.59 6.99 11.30
CA SER A 77 -38.41 6.62 12.12
C SER A 77 -37.21 7.53 11.83
N VAL A 78 -36.93 7.78 10.54
CA VAL A 78 -35.88 8.70 10.12
C VAL A 78 -36.15 10.12 10.59
N GLU A 79 -37.36 10.63 10.47
CA GLU A 79 -37.72 11.96 10.98
C GLU A 79 -37.55 12.07 12.50
N LYS A 80 -37.94 11.02 13.26
CA LYS A 80 -37.69 11.01 14.72
C LYS A 80 -36.19 11.05 15.05
N GLU A 81 -35.37 10.30 14.33
CA GLU A 81 -33.94 10.27 14.56
C GLU A 81 -33.30 11.62 14.17
N ILE A 82 -33.75 12.26 13.09
CA ILE A 82 -33.35 13.62 12.74
C ILE A 82 -33.64 14.61 13.87
N ARG A 83 -34.85 14.55 14.46
CA ARG A 83 -35.19 15.38 15.61
C ARG A 83 -34.31 15.15 16.80
N ARG A 84 -33.79 13.94 16.97
CA ARG A 84 -32.86 13.58 18.02
C ARG A 84 -31.45 14.10 17.75
N LEU A 85 -30.99 14.01 16.49
CA LEU A 85 -29.65 14.45 16.08
C LEU A 85 -29.51 15.98 16.01
N SER A 86 -30.56 16.67 15.53
CA SER A 86 -30.56 18.13 15.34
C SER A 86 -31.93 18.72 15.65
N PRO A 87 -32.25 18.93 16.96
CA PRO A 87 -33.54 19.47 17.39
C PRO A 87 -33.86 20.85 16.78
N GLU A 88 -32.83 21.67 16.58
CA GLU A 88 -32.93 23.04 16.02
C GLU A 88 -33.31 23.06 14.53
N ARG A 89 -32.95 22.02 13.77
CA ARG A 89 -33.28 21.87 12.34
C ARG A 89 -34.60 21.13 12.09
N ALA A 90 -35.06 20.34 13.04
CA ALA A 90 -36.24 19.47 12.89
C ALA A 90 -37.53 20.21 12.50
N GLY A 91 -37.66 21.50 12.87
CA GLY A 91 -38.81 22.32 12.50
C GLY A 91 -38.69 23.08 11.17
N GLN A 92 -37.52 23.01 10.54
CA GLN A 92 -37.16 23.74 9.31
C GLN A 92 -36.93 22.82 8.11
N LEU A 93 -36.90 21.50 8.36
CA LEU A 93 -36.73 20.51 7.29
C LEU A 93 -37.96 20.46 6.42
N PRO A 94 -37.83 20.54 5.09
CA PRO A 94 -38.92 20.20 4.18
C PRO A 94 -39.28 18.74 4.38
N ASP A 95 -40.52 18.38 4.06
CA ASP A 95 -40.94 16.98 4.03
C ASP A 95 -39.89 16.16 3.26
N LEU A 96 -39.31 15.16 3.92
CA LEU A 96 -38.25 14.33 3.34
C LEU A 96 -38.68 13.65 2.04
N PHE A 97 -39.95 13.30 1.96
CA PHE A 97 -40.55 12.70 0.77
C PHE A 97 -40.65 13.72 -0.37
N GLU A 98 -41.06 14.94 -0.06
CA GLU A 98 -41.11 16.04 -1.04
C GLU A 98 -39.71 16.45 -1.48
N LEU A 99 -38.73 16.51 -0.56
CA LEU A 99 -37.33 16.78 -0.87
C LEU A 99 -36.77 15.77 -1.85
N ALA A 100 -37.07 14.49 -1.65
CA ALA A 100 -36.64 13.39 -2.52
C ALA A 100 -37.37 13.33 -3.86
N ARG A 101 -38.66 13.75 -3.89
CA ARG A 101 -39.61 13.62 -5.03
C ARG A 101 -39.53 14.75 -6.06
N GLN A 102 -38.97 15.89 -5.73
CA GLN A 102 -39.01 17.13 -6.54
C GLN A 102 -38.53 17.02 -8.00
N ASP A 103 -37.80 15.94 -8.39
CA ASP A 103 -37.25 15.79 -9.74
C ASP A 103 -37.83 14.63 -10.58
N GLY A 104 -38.98 14.03 -10.15
CA GLY A 104 -39.73 13.08 -10.99
C GLY A 104 -39.12 11.68 -11.17
N TYR A 105 -38.19 11.28 -10.35
CA TYR A 105 -37.63 9.94 -10.40
C TYR A 105 -38.56 8.91 -9.75
N MET A 106 -39.05 7.97 -10.56
CA MET A 106 -39.98 6.91 -10.12
C MET A 106 -39.40 5.49 -10.17
N GLU A 107 -38.14 5.30 -10.53
CA GLU A 107 -37.55 3.97 -10.63
C GLU A 107 -36.83 3.55 -9.35
N ILE A 108 -37.29 2.44 -8.77
CA ILE A 108 -36.82 1.87 -7.51
C ILE A 108 -36.16 0.50 -7.80
N GLY A 109 -34.98 0.49 -8.35
CA GLY A 109 -34.21 -0.75 -8.58
C GLY A 109 -32.86 -0.71 -7.90
N GLY A 110 -32.35 -1.84 -7.36
CA GLY A 110 -31.07 -1.92 -6.67
C GLY A 110 -29.88 -1.48 -7.53
N GLU A 111 -29.95 -1.68 -8.85
CA GLU A 111 -28.93 -1.23 -9.80
C GLU A 111 -28.90 0.29 -9.95
N PHE A 112 -30.05 0.94 -9.92
CA PHE A 112 -30.20 2.40 -9.98
C PHE A 112 -29.57 3.08 -8.74
N VAL A 113 -29.82 2.49 -7.58
CA VAL A 113 -29.26 2.99 -6.31
C VAL A 113 -27.72 2.86 -6.29
N ARG A 114 -27.17 1.76 -6.82
CA ARG A 114 -25.73 1.58 -6.97
C ARG A 114 -25.11 2.65 -7.87
N GLN A 115 -25.72 2.94 -9.00
CA GLN A 115 -25.25 3.94 -9.96
C GLN A 115 -25.24 5.35 -9.35
N HIS A 116 -26.29 5.72 -8.60
CA HIS A 116 -26.32 7.02 -7.92
C HIS A 116 -25.30 7.11 -6.78
N CYS A 117 -25.06 6.04 -6.04
CA CYS A 117 -23.96 5.98 -5.07
C CYS A 117 -22.60 6.22 -5.73
N GLN A 118 -22.39 5.68 -6.93
CA GLN A 118 -21.16 5.90 -7.69
C GLN A 118 -20.99 7.36 -8.09
N TYR A 119 -22.03 8.00 -8.65
CA TYR A 119 -21.97 9.42 -9.03
C TYR A 119 -21.69 10.34 -7.84
N ILE A 120 -22.35 10.10 -6.69
CA ILE A 120 -22.13 10.87 -5.46
C ILE A 120 -20.68 10.68 -4.96
N ARG A 121 -20.15 9.46 -5.03
CA ARG A 121 -18.78 9.16 -4.64
C ARG A 121 -17.78 9.83 -5.55
N GLU A 122 -17.93 9.71 -6.86
CA GLU A 122 -17.06 10.35 -7.85
C GLU A 122 -17.02 11.87 -7.63
N ALA A 123 -18.18 12.49 -7.43
CA ALA A 123 -18.27 13.92 -7.11
C ALA A 123 -17.62 14.26 -5.77
N PHE A 124 -17.76 13.40 -4.77
CA PHE A 124 -17.09 13.59 -3.46
C PHE A 124 -15.58 13.51 -3.59
N VAL A 125 -15.06 12.48 -4.26
CA VAL A 125 -13.61 12.32 -4.47
C VAL A 125 -13.05 13.47 -5.28
N ALA A 126 -13.76 13.93 -6.31
CA ALA A 126 -13.37 15.11 -7.08
C ALA A 126 -13.33 16.38 -6.21
N ARG A 127 -14.28 16.57 -5.30
CA ARG A 127 -14.25 17.67 -4.31
C ARG A 127 -13.03 17.56 -3.40
N GLN A 128 -12.77 16.38 -2.84
CA GLN A 128 -11.61 16.14 -1.99
C GLN A 128 -10.30 16.42 -2.73
N LEU A 129 -10.19 15.96 -3.98
CA LEU A 129 -9.03 16.23 -4.84
C LEU A 129 -8.80 17.73 -5.00
N ILE A 130 -9.84 18.49 -5.35
CA ILE A 130 -9.75 19.95 -5.52
C ILE A 130 -9.27 20.62 -4.21
N LEU A 131 -9.88 20.26 -3.07
CA LEU A 131 -9.54 20.85 -1.76
C LEU A 131 -8.10 20.53 -1.36
N ARG A 132 -7.68 19.29 -1.50
CA ARG A 132 -6.32 18.85 -1.15
C ARG A 132 -5.25 19.45 -2.08
N CYS A 133 -5.52 19.50 -3.40
CA CYS A 133 -4.63 20.18 -4.34
C CYS A 133 -4.49 21.66 -4.04
N HIS A 134 -5.58 22.34 -3.65
CA HIS A 134 -5.53 23.75 -3.26
C HIS A 134 -4.71 23.95 -1.99
N GLU A 135 -4.87 23.09 -0.97
CA GLU A 135 -4.06 23.11 0.25
C GLU A 135 -2.57 22.93 -0.05
N LEU A 136 -2.25 21.92 -0.88
CA LEU A 136 -0.87 21.65 -1.30
C LEU A 136 -0.28 22.82 -2.11
N ALA A 137 -1.06 23.42 -3.00
CA ALA A 137 -0.64 24.60 -3.76
C ALA A 137 -0.34 25.80 -2.83
N HIS A 138 -1.16 26.01 -1.80
CA HIS A 138 -0.93 27.04 -0.80
C HIS A 138 0.36 26.79 0.01
N LYS A 139 0.57 25.56 0.48
CA LYS A 139 1.80 25.17 1.17
C LYS A 139 3.03 25.32 0.27
N ALA A 140 2.91 24.99 -1.02
CA ALA A 140 4.00 25.13 -1.99
C ALA A 140 4.36 26.58 -2.32
N SER A 141 3.45 27.52 -2.09
CA SER A 141 3.68 28.95 -2.29
C SER A 141 4.35 29.62 -1.07
N ALA A 142 4.48 28.94 0.05
CA ALA A 142 5.13 29.47 1.25
C ALA A 142 6.66 29.57 1.09
N ASP A 143 7.29 30.55 1.74
CA ASP A 143 8.73 30.76 1.66
C ASP A 143 9.56 29.67 2.35
N ASP A 144 8.98 29.03 3.39
CA ASP A 144 9.58 27.95 4.20
C ASP A 144 9.19 26.55 3.72
N ARG A 145 8.78 26.43 2.44
CA ARG A 145 8.30 25.17 1.85
C ARG A 145 9.34 24.05 1.84
N ASP A 146 8.93 22.90 2.30
CA ASP A 146 9.64 21.64 2.11
C ASP A 146 9.06 20.90 0.90
N THR A 147 9.71 21.06 -0.26
CA THR A 147 9.24 20.51 -1.54
C THR A 147 9.20 18.97 -1.53
N GLN A 148 10.14 18.30 -0.84
CA GLN A 148 10.15 16.84 -0.75
C GLN A 148 8.96 16.32 0.05
N LYS A 149 8.67 16.96 1.18
CA LYS A 149 7.52 16.63 2.01
C LYS A 149 6.20 16.84 1.27
N LEU A 150 6.09 17.93 0.49
CA LEU A 150 4.89 18.21 -0.31
C LEU A 150 4.66 17.16 -1.42
N ILE A 151 5.72 16.67 -2.06
CA ILE A 151 5.62 15.59 -3.06
C ILE A 151 5.17 14.28 -2.39
N SER A 152 5.67 13.98 -1.19
CA SER A 152 5.22 12.82 -0.41
C SER A 152 3.76 12.95 0.00
N GLU A 153 3.34 14.13 0.51
CA GLU A 153 1.93 14.41 0.84
C GLU A 153 1.02 14.25 -0.39
N LEU A 154 1.45 14.71 -1.57
CA LEU A 154 0.70 14.53 -2.82
C LEU A 154 0.52 13.05 -3.19
N GLY A 155 1.57 12.24 -3.02
CA GLY A 155 1.51 10.80 -3.23
C GLY A 155 0.49 10.14 -2.29
N THR A 156 0.55 10.45 -1.00
CA THR A 156 -0.40 9.94 0.01
C THR A 156 -1.85 10.34 -0.32
N VAL A 157 -2.07 11.59 -0.73
CA VAL A 157 -3.41 12.07 -1.15
C VAL A 157 -3.90 11.30 -2.38
N ALA A 158 -3.04 11.05 -3.37
CA ALA A 158 -3.40 10.29 -4.56
C ALA A 158 -3.79 8.85 -4.22
N ASP A 159 -3.06 8.19 -3.32
CA ASP A 159 -3.35 6.83 -2.87
C ASP A 159 -4.66 6.79 -2.06
N GLU A 160 -4.86 7.68 -1.08
CA GLU A 160 -6.11 7.77 -0.31
C GLU A 160 -7.35 7.99 -1.20
N LEU A 161 -7.25 8.90 -2.18
CA LEU A 161 -8.36 9.18 -3.10
C LEU A 161 -8.57 8.03 -4.10
N GLY A 162 -7.50 7.37 -4.53
CA GLY A 162 -7.54 6.18 -5.36
C GLY A 162 -8.25 5.04 -4.65
N GLU A 163 -7.95 4.79 -3.39
CA GLU A 163 -8.65 3.81 -2.55
C GLU A 163 -10.14 4.15 -2.42
N GLN A 164 -10.49 5.42 -2.20
CA GLN A 164 -11.90 5.84 -2.10
C GLN A 164 -12.67 5.63 -3.41
N LEU A 165 -12.04 5.77 -4.57
CA LEU A 165 -12.62 5.41 -5.86
C LEU A 165 -12.68 3.89 -6.06
N SER A 166 -11.64 3.18 -5.64
CA SER A 166 -11.49 1.72 -5.79
C SER A 166 -12.33 0.90 -4.81
N LEU A 167 -12.99 1.52 -3.83
CA LEU A 167 -13.98 0.85 -2.96
C LEU A 167 -15.18 0.25 -3.74
N THR A 168 -15.14 0.35 -5.07
CA THR A 168 -15.84 -0.53 -5.99
C THR A 168 -15.14 -1.87 -6.22
N HIS A 169 -14.22 -2.32 -5.36
CA HIS A 169 -13.90 -3.73 -5.36
C HIS A 169 -15.21 -4.45 -4.98
N GLU A 170 -15.97 -4.78 -6.02
CA GLU A 170 -17.00 -5.81 -5.90
C GLU A 170 -16.28 -6.98 -5.27
N ILE A 171 -16.65 -7.29 -4.03
CA ILE A 171 -16.20 -8.55 -3.44
C ILE A 171 -16.69 -9.60 -4.43
N PRO A 172 -15.78 -10.26 -5.18
CA PRO A 172 -16.22 -11.20 -6.20
C PRO A 172 -17.06 -12.28 -5.51
N ASP A 173 -18.15 -12.66 -6.10
CA ASP A 173 -18.91 -13.81 -5.62
C ASP A 173 -18.04 -15.08 -5.69
N MET A 174 -18.40 -16.11 -4.93
CA MET A 174 -17.60 -17.34 -4.87
C MET A 174 -17.36 -18.00 -6.24
N PRO A 175 -18.33 -18.04 -7.16
CA PRO A 175 -18.10 -18.53 -8.51
C PRO A 175 -17.00 -17.77 -9.25
N THR A 176 -17.02 -16.44 -9.23
CA THR A 176 -16.01 -15.58 -9.87
C THR A 176 -14.64 -15.73 -9.20
N ALA A 177 -14.59 -15.62 -7.87
CA ALA A 177 -13.36 -15.78 -7.09
C ALA A 177 -12.72 -17.18 -7.31
N THR A 178 -13.55 -18.23 -7.39
CA THR A 178 -13.05 -19.58 -7.65
C THR A 178 -12.51 -19.72 -9.08
N ALA A 179 -13.17 -19.11 -10.07
CA ALA A 179 -12.68 -19.11 -11.45
C ALA A 179 -11.31 -18.43 -11.58
N GLU A 180 -11.14 -17.26 -10.95
CA GLU A 180 -9.87 -16.51 -10.90
C GLU A 180 -8.78 -17.33 -10.19
N ALA A 181 -9.09 -17.92 -9.02
CA ALA A 181 -8.15 -18.74 -8.29
C ALA A 181 -7.70 -19.96 -9.12
N MET A 182 -8.63 -20.62 -9.85
CA MET A 182 -8.29 -21.73 -10.73
C MET A 182 -7.48 -21.32 -11.95
N ALA A 183 -7.71 -20.14 -12.51
CA ALA A 183 -6.85 -19.58 -13.56
C ALA A 183 -5.42 -19.40 -13.04
N ARG A 184 -5.26 -18.87 -11.84
CA ARG A 184 -3.95 -18.72 -11.17
C ARG A 184 -3.26 -20.06 -10.91
N VAL A 185 -4.00 -21.07 -10.47
CA VAL A 185 -3.45 -22.44 -10.28
C VAL A 185 -2.92 -23.01 -11.60
N ARG A 186 -3.63 -22.82 -12.71
CA ARG A 186 -3.18 -23.28 -14.04
C ARG A 186 -1.90 -22.56 -14.47
N GLU A 187 -1.83 -21.25 -14.30
CA GLU A 187 -0.63 -20.45 -14.62
C GLU A 187 0.59 -20.93 -13.82
N ILE A 188 0.43 -21.12 -12.50
CA ILE A 188 1.51 -21.65 -11.63
C ILE A 188 1.95 -23.03 -12.11
N ARG A 189 1.02 -23.92 -12.41
CA ARG A 189 1.30 -25.27 -12.89
C ARG A 189 2.11 -25.25 -14.20
N GLU A 190 1.72 -24.41 -15.15
CA GLU A 190 2.45 -24.27 -16.42
C GLU A 190 3.86 -23.72 -16.20
N ARG A 191 4.02 -22.73 -15.32
CA ARG A 191 5.32 -22.15 -14.98
C ARG A 191 6.24 -23.20 -14.35
N VAL A 192 5.73 -23.98 -13.39
CA VAL A 192 6.49 -25.07 -12.74
C VAL A 192 6.83 -26.18 -13.73
N ALA A 193 5.93 -26.54 -14.65
CA ALA A 193 6.18 -27.54 -15.70
C ALA A 193 7.31 -27.13 -16.66
N ARG A 194 7.53 -25.82 -16.83
CA ARG A 194 8.66 -25.26 -17.62
C ARG A 194 9.96 -25.13 -16.80
N GLY A 195 10.02 -25.70 -15.59
CA GLY A 195 11.19 -25.63 -14.70
C GLY A 195 11.25 -24.38 -13.83
N GLY A 196 10.18 -23.56 -13.80
CA GLY A 196 10.06 -22.40 -12.94
C GLY A 196 9.54 -22.74 -11.53
N THR A 197 9.28 -21.70 -10.73
CA THR A 197 8.64 -21.80 -9.41
C THR A 197 7.30 -21.07 -9.40
N ALA A 198 6.53 -21.23 -8.32
CA ALA A 198 5.28 -20.48 -8.13
C ALA A 198 5.50 -18.97 -8.04
N GLY A 199 6.64 -18.55 -7.44
CA GLY A 199 7.11 -17.17 -7.33
C GLY A 199 8.35 -16.90 -8.18
N ILE A 200 9.05 -15.80 -7.89
CA ILE A 200 10.32 -15.41 -8.50
C ILE A 200 11.44 -16.29 -7.89
N HIS A 201 12.30 -16.86 -8.72
CA HIS A 201 13.44 -17.64 -8.22
C HIS A 201 14.44 -16.77 -7.45
N THR A 202 14.86 -17.24 -6.29
CA THR A 202 15.93 -16.61 -5.50
C THR A 202 17.32 -16.90 -6.07
N GLY A 203 17.45 -17.92 -6.90
CA GLY A 203 18.71 -18.46 -7.38
C GLY A 203 19.31 -19.57 -6.49
N LEU A 204 18.67 -19.87 -5.36
CA LEU A 204 19.06 -20.94 -4.45
C LEU A 204 18.03 -22.06 -4.50
N GLY A 205 18.32 -23.13 -5.25
CA GLY A 205 17.38 -24.22 -5.51
C GLY A 205 16.85 -24.92 -4.24
N GLY A 206 17.63 -24.93 -3.14
CA GLY A 206 17.15 -25.44 -1.84
C GLY A 206 16.10 -24.54 -1.21
N LEU A 207 16.32 -23.24 -1.25
CA LEU A 207 15.40 -22.24 -0.73
C LEU A 207 14.13 -22.16 -1.60
N ASP A 208 14.30 -22.17 -2.90
CA ASP A 208 13.19 -22.13 -3.86
C ASP A 208 12.26 -23.36 -3.74
N ARG A 209 12.81 -24.53 -3.44
CA ARG A 209 11.99 -25.73 -3.15
C ARG A 209 11.18 -25.59 -1.86
N LEU A 210 11.73 -24.96 -0.83
CA LEU A 210 11.05 -24.73 0.45
C LEU A 210 9.96 -23.67 0.34
N MET A 211 10.27 -22.53 -0.29
CA MET A 211 9.38 -21.37 -0.31
C MET A 211 8.45 -21.34 -1.53
N GLY A 212 8.81 -22.07 -2.60
CA GLY A 212 8.17 -21.94 -3.91
C GLY A 212 8.57 -20.66 -4.66
N GLY A 213 9.72 -20.07 -4.33
CA GLY A 213 10.18 -18.77 -4.78
C GLY A 213 9.54 -17.60 -4.02
N LEU A 214 9.89 -16.37 -4.41
CA LEU A 214 9.31 -15.15 -3.83
C LEU A 214 7.93 -14.91 -4.45
N ARG A 215 6.88 -15.06 -3.64
CA ARG A 215 5.49 -14.97 -4.11
C ARG A 215 5.02 -13.53 -4.16
N THR A 216 4.22 -13.20 -5.17
CA THR A 216 3.53 -11.90 -5.28
C THR A 216 2.60 -11.67 -4.09
N GLY A 217 2.48 -10.41 -3.65
CA GLY A 217 1.66 -10.04 -2.50
C GLY A 217 2.25 -10.46 -1.15
N SER A 218 3.50 -10.98 -1.12
CA SER A 218 4.13 -11.50 0.09
C SER A 218 5.29 -10.64 0.58
N LEU A 219 5.39 -10.54 1.91
CA LEU A 219 6.52 -9.93 2.61
C LEU A 219 7.47 -11.03 3.10
N HIS A 220 8.68 -11.05 2.55
CA HIS A 220 9.74 -12.00 2.89
C HIS A 220 10.80 -11.31 3.74
N VAL A 221 11.01 -11.75 4.97
CA VAL A 221 12.02 -11.18 5.88
C VAL A 221 13.24 -12.09 5.94
N PHE A 222 14.42 -11.54 5.63
CA PHE A 222 15.70 -12.23 5.77
C PHE A 222 16.51 -11.56 6.87
N ALA A 223 16.79 -12.30 7.93
CA ALA A 223 17.45 -11.77 9.10
C ALA A 223 18.82 -12.39 9.31
N ALA A 224 19.79 -11.56 9.71
CA ALA A 224 21.17 -11.99 9.97
C ALA A 224 21.84 -11.13 11.04
N ARG A 225 22.89 -11.66 11.65
CA ARG A 225 23.85 -10.85 12.42
C ARG A 225 24.72 -10.01 11.47
N PRO A 226 25.27 -8.87 11.92
CA PRO A 226 26.24 -8.11 11.17
C PRO A 226 27.37 -8.99 10.64
N GLY A 227 27.81 -8.77 9.42
CA GLY A 227 28.92 -9.51 8.81
C GLY A 227 28.57 -10.91 8.27
N MET A 228 27.35 -11.43 8.49
CA MET A 228 26.94 -12.76 8.00
C MET A 228 26.56 -12.80 6.51
N GLY A 229 26.63 -11.68 5.81
CA GLY A 229 26.41 -11.63 4.36
C GLY A 229 24.98 -11.31 3.93
N LYS A 230 24.16 -10.72 4.80
CA LYS A 230 22.75 -10.33 4.54
C LYS A 230 22.60 -9.58 3.21
N THR A 231 23.29 -8.45 3.04
CA THR A 231 23.26 -7.65 1.81
C THR A 231 23.80 -8.42 0.59
N ALA A 232 24.87 -9.20 0.75
CA ALA A 232 25.41 -10.03 -0.34
C ALA A 232 24.38 -11.05 -0.83
N PHE A 233 23.65 -11.67 0.10
CA PHE A 233 22.57 -12.60 -0.21
C PHE A 233 21.40 -11.90 -0.95
N ALA A 234 21.02 -10.71 -0.50
CA ALA A 234 19.95 -9.93 -1.14
C ALA A 234 20.33 -9.51 -2.58
N LEU A 235 21.58 -9.07 -2.79
CA LEU A 235 22.09 -8.74 -4.12
C LEU A 235 22.17 -9.96 -5.04
N PHE A 236 22.51 -11.13 -4.50
CA PHE A 236 22.47 -12.40 -5.24
C PHE A 236 21.05 -12.70 -5.72
N MET A 237 20.04 -12.56 -4.86
CA MET A 237 18.64 -12.71 -5.26
C MET A 237 18.23 -11.67 -6.31
N ALA A 238 18.64 -10.40 -6.15
CA ALA A 238 18.36 -9.33 -7.09
C ALA A 238 18.90 -9.65 -8.50
N VAL A 239 20.16 -10.07 -8.59
CA VAL A 239 20.82 -10.42 -9.86
C VAL A 239 20.14 -11.64 -10.50
N ASN A 240 19.81 -12.67 -9.71
CA ASN A 240 19.14 -13.86 -10.25
C ASN A 240 17.70 -13.58 -10.70
N ALA A 241 16.94 -12.77 -9.99
CA ALA A 241 15.63 -12.32 -10.42
C ALA A 241 15.73 -11.48 -11.72
N ALA A 242 16.67 -10.56 -11.79
CA ALA A 242 16.87 -9.72 -12.97
C ALA A 242 17.31 -10.52 -14.21
N LYS A 243 18.13 -11.58 -14.05
CA LYS A 243 18.48 -12.52 -15.13
C LYS A 243 17.26 -13.26 -15.70
N GLN A 244 16.18 -13.36 -14.93
CA GLN A 244 14.89 -13.91 -15.39
C GLN A 244 14.02 -12.85 -16.09
N GLY A 245 14.54 -11.63 -16.28
CA GLY A 245 13.80 -10.50 -16.85
C GLY A 245 12.86 -9.81 -15.85
N VAL A 246 12.97 -10.10 -14.55
CA VAL A 246 12.17 -9.46 -13.50
C VAL A 246 12.79 -8.11 -13.13
N PRO A 247 12.07 -6.99 -13.27
CA PRO A 247 12.55 -5.68 -12.83
C PRO A 247 12.66 -5.62 -11.30
N VAL A 248 13.86 -5.27 -10.80
CA VAL A 248 14.17 -5.26 -9.37
C VAL A 248 14.50 -3.85 -8.90
N CYS A 249 13.87 -3.40 -7.82
CA CYS A 249 14.22 -2.18 -7.11
C CYS A 249 14.91 -2.52 -5.78
N VAL A 250 16.12 -1.98 -5.60
CA VAL A 250 16.90 -2.14 -4.36
C VAL A 250 16.97 -0.80 -3.65
N TYR A 251 16.43 -0.72 -2.44
CA TYR A 251 16.51 0.43 -1.54
C TYR A 251 17.61 0.17 -0.52
N SER A 252 18.73 0.90 -0.66
CA SER A 252 19.89 0.76 0.23
C SER A 252 20.02 1.98 1.13
N LEU A 253 19.92 1.74 2.44
CA LEU A 253 20.04 2.76 3.47
C LEU A 253 21.43 2.75 4.15
N GLU A 254 22.18 1.64 4.01
CA GLU A 254 23.49 1.47 4.67
C GLU A 254 24.65 1.69 3.72
N MET A 255 24.52 1.22 2.47
CA MET A 255 25.64 1.16 1.52
C MET A 255 25.45 2.08 0.33
N SER A 256 26.58 2.61 -0.18
CA SER A 256 26.58 3.39 -1.42
C SER A 256 26.25 2.52 -2.63
N ARG A 257 25.69 3.16 -3.69
CA ARG A 257 25.40 2.49 -4.96
C ARG A 257 26.63 1.83 -5.55
N GLU A 258 27.78 2.49 -5.48
CA GLU A 258 29.05 1.99 -5.97
C GLU A 258 29.46 0.70 -5.26
N GLN A 259 29.40 0.67 -3.92
CA GLN A 259 29.69 -0.52 -3.14
C GLN A 259 28.78 -1.70 -3.47
N LEU A 260 27.48 -1.45 -3.72
CA LEU A 260 26.55 -2.48 -4.13
C LEU A 260 26.88 -3.01 -5.53
N ILE A 261 27.22 -2.13 -6.47
CA ILE A 261 27.66 -2.51 -7.82
C ILE A 261 28.92 -3.35 -7.75
N PHE A 262 29.93 -2.96 -6.96
CA PHE A 262 31.17 -3.74 -6.77
C PHE A 262 30.86 -5.16 -6.25
N ARG A 263 29.93 -5.28 -5.29
CA ARG A 263 29.51 -6.59 -4.80
C ARG A 263 28.78 -7.41 -5.86
N MET A 264 27.90 -6.81 -6.67
CA MET A 264 27.25 -7.50 -7.77
C MET A 264 28.24 -7.95 -8.84
N LEU A 265 29.19 -7.09 -9.22
CA LEU A 265 30.26 -7.43 -10.16
C LEU A 265 31.11 -8.58 -9.63
N GLY A 266 31.54 -8.51 -8.38
CA GLY A 266 32.30 -9.58 -7.74
C GLY A 266 31.54 -10.92 -7.70
N GLN A 267 30.24 -10.88 -7.45
CA GLN A 267 29.41 -12.09 -7.49
C GLN A 267 29.25 -12.67 -8.90
N ILE A 268 29.08 -11.83 -9.91
CA ILE A 268 28.91 -12.27 -11.30
C ILE A 268 30.23 -12.81 -11.85
N ALA A 269 31.33 -12.09 -11.61
CA ALA A 269 32.68 -12.45 -12.07
C ALA A 269 33.38 -13.52 -11.21
N ASN A 270 32.78 -13.90 -10.07
CA ASN A 270 33.41 -14.75 -9.06
C ASN A 270 34.76 -14.19 -8.55
N VAL A 271 34.84 -12.87 -8.39
CA VAL A 271 36.00 -12.15 -7.85
C VAL A 271 35.70 -11.66 -6.45
N GLU A 272 36.64 -11.82 -5.54
CA GLU A 272 36.47 -11.37 -4.15
C GLU A 272 36.33 -9.85 -4.08
N PRO A 273 35.24 -9.32 -3.45
CA PRO A 273 35.01 -7.87 -3.36
C PRO A 273 36.21 -7.08 -2.77
N SER A 274 36.92 -7.68 -1.83
CA SER A 274 38.11 -7.07 -1.22
C SER A 274 39.22 -6.77 -2.23
N LYS A 275 39.36 -7.54 -3.31
CA LYS A 275 40.32 -7.29 -4.38
C LYS A 275 39.91 -6.11 -5.25
N ILE A 276 38.61 -5.94 -5.46
CA ILE A 276 38.01 -4.81 -6.19
C ILE A 276 38.28 -3.53 -5.39
N ASP A 277 37.92 -3.54 -4.10
CA ASP A 277 38.09 -2.37 -3.21
C ASP A 277 39.57 -1.94 -3.04
N LYS A 278 40.51 -2.90 -3.05
CA LYS A 278 41.94 -2.63 -2.88
C LYS A 278 42.67 -2.42 -4.21
N GLY A 279 42.02 -2.60 -5.35
CA GLY A 279 42.66 -2.52 -6.67
C GLY A 279 43.72 -3.61 -6.91
N THR A 280 43.54 -4.81 -6.30
CA THR A 280 44.48 -5.94 -6.39
C THR A 280 43.99 -7.08 -7.27
N ALA A 281 42.96 -6.84 -8.07
CA ALA A 281 42.47 -7.79 -9.05
C ALA A 281 43.52 -8.05 -10.15
N THR A 282 43.68 -9.32 -10.52
CA THR A 282 44.57 -9.71 -11.61
C THR A 282 43.99 -9.30 -12.98
N GLU A 283 44.83 -9.35 -14.04
CA GLU A 283 44.34 -9.07 -15.40
C GLU A 283 43.23 -10.02 -15.86
N GLU A 284 43.25 -11.28 -15.44
CA GLU A 284 42.15 -12.24 -15.71
C GLU A 284 40.90 -11.85 -14.95
N GLU A 285 41.01 -11.50 -13.68
CA GLU A 285 39.90 -11.03 -12.86
C GLU A 285 39.32 -9.72 -13.40
N MET A 286 40.19 -8.81 -13.89
CA MET A 286 39.71 -7.56 -14.52
C MET A 286 38.92 -7.83 -15.79
N ARG A 287 39.34 -8.75 -16.65
CA ARG A 287 38.52 -9.17 -17.82
C ARG A 287 37.21 -9.75 -17.42
N ALA A 288 37.15 -10.65 -16.41
CA ALA A 288 35.95 -11.21 -15.88
C ALA A 288 34.98 -10.12 -15.30
N LEU A 289 35.53 -9.09 -14.64
CA LEU A 289 34.77 -7.95 -14.15
C LEU A 289 34.22 -7.07 -15.29
N GLU A 290 34.97 -6.89 -16.38
CA GLU A 290 34.51 -6.19 -17.57
C GLU A 290 33.33 -6.93 -18.23
N GLU A 291 33.44 -8.25 -18.43
CA GLU A 291 32.34 -9.09 -18.92
C GLU A 291 31.12 -9.03 -18.00
N ALA A 292 31.33 -9.13 -16.69
CA ALA A 292 30.26 -9.00 -15.69
C ALA A 292 29.59 -7.61 -15.76
N SER A 293 30.35 -6.55 -16.07
CA SER A 293 29.82 -5.20 -16.20
C SER A 293 28.90 -5.07 -17.43
N LEU A 294 29.23 -5.71 -18.53
CA LEU A 294 28.38 -5.75 -19.73
C LEU A 294 27.05 -6.44 -19.42
N LEU A 295 27.11 -7.58 -18.74
CA LEU A 295 25.90 -8.29 -18.30
C LEU A 295 25.05 -7.42 -17.34
N LEU A 296 25.68 -6.82 -16.34
CA LEU A 296 24.97 -6.03 -15.32
C LEU A 296 24.27 -4.80 -15.91
N LYS A 297 24.81 -4.19 -16.97
CA LYS A 297 24.17 -3.06 -17.69
C LYS A 297 22.84 -3.43 -18.34
N GLU A 298 22.70 -4.68 -18.78
CA GLU A 298 21.48 -5.18 -19.44
C GLU A 298 20.41 -5.62 -18.43
N LEU A 299 20.77 -5.80 -17.15
CA LEU A 299 19.84 -6.27 -16.14
C LEU A 299 18.90 -5.16 -15.67
N PRO A 300 17.59 -5.42 -15.54
CA PRO A 300 16.60 -4.44 -15.11
C PRO A 300 16.65 -4.22 -13.58
N ILE A 301 17.77 -3.72 -13.08
CA ILE A 301 18.00 -3.43 -11.66
C ILE A 301 18.06 -1.92 -11.45
N CYS A 302 17.29 -1.42 -10.52
CA CYS A 302 17.35 -0.03 -10.05
C CYS A 302 17.81 0.02 -8.60
N ILE A 303 18.79 0.87 -8.30
CA ILE A 303 19.29 1.08 -6.95
C ILE A 303 18.93 2.49 -6.50
N ASN A 304 18.12 2.60 -5.47
CA ASN A 304 17.83 3.84 -4.76
C ASN A 304 18.69 3.89 -3.49
N GLN A 305 19.68 4.80 -3.49
CA GLN A 305 20.56 5.04 -2.36
C GLN A 305 20.12 6.31 -1.65
N ARG A 306 19.41 6.16 -0.53
CA ARG A 306 19.01 7.26 0.36
C ARG A 306 19.00 6.77 1.79
N SER A 307 19.83 7.38 2.64
CA SER A 307 19.94 7.03 4.06
C SER A 307 18.83 7.61 4.94
N ASP A 308 18.07 8.57 4.43
CA ASP A 308 17.04 9.33 5.14
C ASP A 308 15.62 9.08 4.63
N ILE A 309 15.41 8.00 3.85
CA ILE A 309 14.12 7.70 3.24
C ILE A 309 13.11 7.15 4.26
N GLN A 310 11.88 7.61 4.17
CA GLN A 310 10.73 7.10 4.95
C GLN A 310 10.04 5.96 4.22
N ILE A 311 9.32 5.11 4.96
CA ILE A 311 8.61 3.97 4.35
C ILE A 311 7.54 4.43 3.35
N ASP A 312 6.88 5.55 3.58
CA ASP A 312 5.88 6.08 2.64
C ASP A 312 6.50 6.58 1.34
N GLU A 313 7.70 7.15 1.38
CA GLU A 313 8.45 7.48 0.16
C GLU A 313 8.86 6.23 -0.63
N ILE A 314 9.25 5.15 0.06
CA ILE A 314 9.55 3.85 -0.57
C ILE A 314 8.29 3.30 -1.24
N ARG A 315 7.14 3.34 -0.56
CA ARG A 315 5.85 2.92 -1.11
C ARG A 315 5.50 3.69 -2.39
N CYS A 316 5.57 5.01 -2.34
CA CYS A 316 5.30 5.86 -3.51
C CYS A 316 6.23 5.57 -4.69
N ASP A 317 7.54 5.36 -4.44
CA ASP A 317 8.50 5.03 -5.51
C ASP A 317 8.23 3.63 -6.09
N ILE A 318 7.88 2.64 -5.25
CA ILE A 318 7.47 1.29 -5.70
C ILE A 318 6.24 1.39 -6.60
N SER A 319 5.17 2.06 -6.15
CA SER A 319 3.93 2.22 -6.92
C SER A 319 4.18 2.91 -8.26
N LEU A 320 4.96 3.99 -8.27
CA LEU A 320 5.32 4.71 -9.49
C LEU A 320 6.07 3.79 -10.47
N ARG A 321 7.11 3.08 -9.99
CA ARG A 321 7.92 2.17 -10.81
C ARG A 321 7.13 0.95 -11.27
N ARG A 322 6.21 0.44 -10.45
CA ARG A 322 5.31 -0.65 -10.81
C ARG A 322 4.44 -0.27 -12.00
N ARG A 323 3.81 0.90 -11.96
CA ARG A 323 3.01 1.44 -13.09
C ARG A 323 3.83 1.64 -14.37
N GLN A 324 5.14 1.93 -14.23
CA GLN A 324 6.07 2.04 -15.36
C GLN A 324 6.63 0.69 -15.84
N GLY A 325 6.25 -0.43 -15.24
CA GLY A 325 6.80 -1.75 -15.54
C GLY A 325 8.26 -1.94 -15.08
N LYS A 326 8.76 -1.10 -14.17
CA LYS A 326 10.16 -1.07 -13.71
C LYS A 326 10.38 -1.63 -12.31
N CYS A 327 9.34 -2.18 -11.67
CA CYS A 327 9.42 -2.82 -10.36
C CYS A 327 8.47 -4.02 -10.31
N SER A 328 9.00 -5.22 -10.15
CA SER A 328 8.26 -6.46 -9.92
C SER A 328 8.82 -7.25 -8.73
N LEU A 329 9.92 -6.77 -8.15
CA LEU A 329 10.49 -7.22 -6.88
C LEU A 329 11.12 -6.00 -6.20
N ALA A 330 10.80 -5.74 -4.94
CA ALA A 330 11.44 -4.72 -4.14
C ALA A 330 12.28 -5.35 -3.03
N ILE A 331 13.50 -4.83 -2.81
CA ILE A 331 14.42 -5.25 -1.75
C ILE A 331 14.77 -4.03 -0.92
N ILE A 332 14.57 -4.09 0.41
CA ILE A 332 14.83 -3.00 1.35
C ILE A 332 15.94 -3.43 2.32
N ASP A 333 17.10 -2.78 2.26
CA ASP A 333 18.26 -3.07 3.09
C ASP A 333 18.64 -1.85 3.94
N TYR A 334 18.35 -1.80 5.23
CA TYR A 334 17.65 -2.74 6.09
C TYR A 334 16.63 -2.01 6.99
N LEU A 335 15.67 -2.72 7.51
CA LEU A 335 14.50 -2.23 8.25
C LEU A 335 14.80 -1.17 9.32
N GLN A 336 15.84 -1.38 10.14
CA GLN A 336 16.12 -0.52 11.29
C GLN A 336 16.71 0.85 10.93
N LEU A 337 17.08 1.08 9.66
CA LEU A 337 17.58 2.38 9.16
C LEU A 337 16.50 3.22 8.49
N VAL A 338 15.33 2.65 8.21
CA VAL A 338 14.21 3.44 7.66
C VAL A 338 13.82 4.50 8.69
N ASN A 339 13.76 5.75 8.26
CA ASN A 339 13.42 6.87 9.13
C ASN A 339 12.01 6.72 9.73
N ARG A 340 11.88 7.14 10.98
CA ARG A 340 10.62 7.10 11.71
C ARG A 340 9.74 8.27 11.30
N ASP A 341 8.46 7.98 11.09
CA ASP A 341 7.47 9.00 10.67
C ASP A 341 7.23 10.05 11.78
N ASP A 342 7.33 9.64 13.07
CA ASP A 342 7.05 10.48 14.23
C ASP A 342 8.18 10.44 15.27
N LYS A 343 8.59 11.62 15.75
CA LYS A 343 9.62 11.76 16.79
C LYS A 343 9.19 11.23 18.17
N GLY A 344 7.91 10.86 18.36
CA GLY A 344 7.35 10.33 19.61
C GLY A 344 7.19 8.81 19.64
N GLN A 345 7.41 8.09 18.54
CA GLN A 345 7.22 6.64 18.46
C GLN A 345 8.35 5.88 19.17
N THR A 346 8.00 4.81 19.86
CA THR A 346 8.98 3.84 20.35
C THR A 346 9.61 3.08 19.17
N PRO A 347 10.84 2.53 19.31
CA PRO A 347 11.46 1.71 18.27
C PRO A 347 10.58 0.57 17.79
N ASN A 348 9.82 -0.07 18.67
CA ASN A 348 8.92 -1.18 18.34
C ASN A 348 7.73 -0.72 17.51
N GLU A 349 7.11 0.40 17.86
CA GLU A 349 6.02 0.98 17.08
C GLU A 349 6.47 1.39 15.67
N ALA A 350 7.66 1.97 15.55
CA ALA A 350 8.21 2.35 14.26
C ALA A 350 8.46 1.11 13.36
N ILE A 351 9.04 0.04 13.90
CA ILE A 351 9.25 -1.22 13.17
C ILE A 351 7.91 -1.83 12.76
N SER A 352 6.93 -1.85 13.67
CA SER A 352 5.58 -2.34 13.39
C SER A 352 4.90 -1.56 12.25
N ASN A 353 5.03 -0.25 12.25
CA ASN A 353 4.49 0.60 11.18
C ASN A 353 5.15 0.29 9.83
N ILE A 354 6.49 0.15 9.82
CA ILE A 354 7.25 -0.13 8.60
C ILE A 354 6.90 -1.50 8.03
N THR A 355 6.85 -2.57 8.85
CA THR A 355 6.54 -3.93 8.38
C THR A 355 5.12 -4.03 7.88
N ARG A 356 4.17 -3.43 8.58
CA ARG A 356 2.77 -3.38 8.16
C ARG A 356 2.60 -2.63 6.83
N LYS A 357 3.22 -1.47 6.68
CA LYS A 357 3.19 -0.70 5.42
C LYS A 357 3.85 -1.46 4.27
N ALA A 358 4.98 -2.13 4.53
CA ALA A 358 5.63 -2.98 3.53
C ALA A 358 4.74 -4.16 3.09
N LYS A 359 4.04 -4.82 4.05
CA LYS A 359 3.09 -5.89 3.73
C LYS A 359 1.90 -5.39 2.91
N ILE A 360 1.31 -4.27 3.31
CA ILE A 360 0.21 -3.64 2.55
C ILE A 360 0.68 -3.33 1.13
N THR A 361 1.87 -2.70 0.96
CA THR A 361 2.41 -2.40 -0.36
C THR A 361 2.64 -3.66 -1.21
N ALA A 362 3.12 -4.75 -0.60
CA ALA A 362 3.28 -6.02 -1.32
C ALA A 362 1.94 -6.53 -1.88
N MET A 363 0.87 -6.42 -1.09
CA MET A 363 -0.48 -6.85 -1.48
C MET A 363 -1.09 -5.94 -2.54
N ASP A 364 -1.03 -4.62 -2.34
CA ASP A 364 -1.65 -3.62 -3.23
C ASP A 364 -0.99 -3.59 -4.62
N GLU A 365 0.34 -3.70 -4.66
CA GLU A 365 1.12 -3.68 -5.90
C GLU A 365 1.31 -5.08 -6.52
N GLU A 366 0.82 -6.14 -5.85
CA GLU A 366 0.96 -7.54 -6.26
C GLU A 366 2.42 -7.93 -6.60
N ILE A 367 3.36 -7.49 -5.78
CA ILE A 367 4.79 -7.84 -5.90
C ILE A 367 5.33 -8.45 -4.61
N PRO A 368 6.37 -9.30 -4.67
CA PRO A 368 7.11 -9.66 -3.47
C PRO A 368 7.95 -8.48 -2.97
N ILE A 369 7.95 -8.30 -1.64
CA ILE A 369 8.88 -7.39 -0.97
C ILE A 369 9.82 -8.22 -0.10
N VAL A 370 11.12 -8.03 -0.30
CA VAL A 370 12.17 -8.60 0.53
C VAL A 370 12.66 -7.53 1.49
N LEU A 371 12.50 -7.77 2.77
CA LEU A 371 12.91 -6.88 3.84
C LEU A 371 14.07 -7.51 4.60
N LEU A 372 15.20 -6.82 4.67
CA LEU A 372 16.36 -7.28 5.41
C LEU A 372 16.30 -6.78 6.85
N CYS A 373 16.59 -7.65 7.80
CA CYS A 373 16.52 -7.36 9.22
C CYS A 373 17.81 -7.76 9.95
N GLN A 374 18.17 -7.01 10.97
CA GLN A 374 19.32 -7.34 11.83
C GLN A 374 18.85 -8.06 13.08
N LEU A 375 19.53 -9.17 13.42
CA LEU A 375 19.26 -9.93 14.66
C LEU A 375 19.80 -9.24 15.90
N ASN A 376 19.12 -9.46 17.03
CA ASN A 376 19.55 -8.97 18.34
C ASN A 376 20.87 -9.66 18.77
N ARG A 377 21.69 -8.94 19.56
CA ARG A 377 22.93 -9.51 20.15
C ARG A 377 22.67 -10.67 21.11
N ASN A 378 21.51 -10.74 21.72
CA ASN A 378 21.15 -11.78 22.70
C ASN A 378 21.16 -13.20 22.10
N CYS A 379 21.08 -13.35 20.77
CA CYS A 379 21.21 -14.67 20.15
C CYS A 379 22.62 -15.30 20.30
N GLU A 380 23.66 -14.48 20.56
CA GLU A 380 25.06 -14.96 20.75
C GLU A 380 25.30 -15.54 22.14
N THR A 381 24.48 -15.20 23.13
CA THR A 381 24.65 -15.64 24.55
C THR A 381 24.12 -17.04 24.84
N ARG A 382 23.44 -17.68 23.89
CA ARG A 382 22.78 -18.98 24.06
C ARG A 382 23.71 -20.21 23.95
N GLY A 383 25.02 -20.05 24.05
CA GLY A 383 25.99 -21.15 24.07
C GLY A 383 26.28 -21.79 22.72
N THR A 384 27.43 -22.42 22.63
CA THR A 384 28.15 -22.86 21.41
C THR A 384 27.41 -23.91 20.54
N TYR A 385 26.25 -24.41 20.92
CA TYR A 385 25.51 -25.46 20.21
C TYR A 385 24.19 -25.03 19.59
N SER A 386 23.78 -23.75 19.70
CA SER A 386 22.51 -23.29 19.17
C SER A 386 22.69 -22.43 17.90
N PHE A 387 23.04 -23.06 16.79
CA PHE A 387 22.93 -22.43 15.46
C PHE A 387 21.49 -22.18 15.00
N LYS A 388 20.50 -22.48 15.86
CA LYS A 388 19.09 -22.31 15.56
C LYS A 388 18.64 -20.94 16.05
N HIS A 389 18.59 -19.99 15.14
CA HIS A 389 17.90 -18.72 15.39
C HIS A 389 16.40 -18.96 15.61
N GLN A 390 15.80 -18.13 16.45
CA GLN A 390 14.39 -18.15 16.77
C GLN A 390 13.76 -16.81 16.37
N LEU A 391 12.45 -16.80 16.18
CA LEU A 391 11.71 -15.57 15.88
C LEU A 391 11.93 -14.49 16.94
N SER A 392 12.05 -14.88 18.21
CA SER A 392 12.42 -13.98 19.31
C SER A 392 13.81 -13.32 19.20
N ASP A 393 14.66 -13.77 18.30
CA ASP A 393 15.97 -13.16 18.04
C ASP A 393 15.87 -11.96 17.08
N LEU A 394 14.76 -11.81 16.41
CA LEU A 394 14.44 -10.57 15.68
C LEU A 394 14.30 -9.45 16.71
N ARG A 395 15.01 -8.36 16.52
CA ARG A 395 14.89 -7.18 17.36
C ARG A 395 13.50 -6.62 17.22
N ASP A 396 12.77 -6.46 18.34
CA ASP A 396 11.40 -5.94 18.35
C ASP A 396 10.38 -6.82 17.59
N SER A 397 10.43 -8.12 17.80
CA SER A 397 10.00 -9.24 16.96
C SER A 397 8.49 -9.43 16.76
N GLY A 398 7.64 -8.96 17.66
CA GLY A 398 6.21 -9.31 17.61
C GLY A 398 5.49 -8.88 16.34
N SER A 399 5.82 -7.71 15.82
CA SER A 399 5.18 -7.18 14.59
C SER A 399 5.75 -7.81 13.31
N ILE A 400 7.07 -8.06 13.27
CA ILE A 400 7.68 -8.72 12.09
C ILE A 400 7.09 -10.12 11.91
N GLU A 401 6.89 -10.84 13.01
CA GLU A 401 6.30 -12.19 13.00
C GLU A 401 4.84 -12.18 12.53
N GLN A 402 4.09 -11.12 12.85
CA GLN A 402 2.68 -10.99 12.45
C GLN A 402 2.51 -10.60 10.99
N ASP A 403 3.38 -9.71 10.47
CA ASP A 403 3.23 -9.15 9.13
C ASP A 403 3.93 -9.97 8.04
N ALA A 404 5.01 -10.71 8.38
CA ALA A 404 5.81 -11.46 7.41
C ALA A 404 5.15 -12.78 7.02
N ASP A 405 5.08 -13.06 5.71
CA ASP A 405 4.66 -14.37 5.19
C ASP A 405 5.78 -15.40 5.30
N THR A 406 7.03 -14.96 5.29
CA THR A 406 8.21 -15.82 5.42
C THR A 406 9.29 -15.11 6.22
N VAL A 407 9.88 -15.84 7.18
CA VAL A 407 11.07 -15.40 7.89
C VAL A 407 12.17 -16.43 7.68
N ALA A 408 13.32 -15.99 7.19
CA ALA A 408 14.50 -16.83 6.99
C ALA A 408 15.73 -16.22 7.70
N PHE A 409 16.49 -17.09 8.34
CA PHE A 409 17.71 -16.69 9.07
C PHE A 409 18.94 -17.08 8.26
N ILE A 410 19.88 -16.15 8.12
CA ILE A 410 21.17 -16.36 7.45
C ILE A 410 22.25 -16.49 8.52
N SER A 411 22.95 -17.62 8.52
CA SER A 411 24.09 -17.88 9.40
C SER A 411 25.21 -18.56 8.61
N ARG A 412 26.46 -18.34 9.03
CA ARG A 412 27.61 -19.10 8.58
C ARG A 412 27.90 -20.19 9.58
N LEU A 413 28.09 -21.41 9.10
CA LEU A 413 28.57 -22.55 9.89
C LEU A 413 30.08 -22.41 10.15
#